data_74606f70b13b900c27a5c535541a12cd
#
_entry.id   74606f70b13b900c27a5c535541a12cd
#
_cell.length_a   1.000
_cell.length_b   1.000
_cell.length_c   1.000
_cell.angle_alpha   90.00
_cell.angle_beta   90.00
_cell.angle_gamma   90.00
#
_symmetry.space_group_name_H-M   'P 1'
#
loop_
_entity.id
_entity.type
_entity.pdbx_description
1 polymer ?
#
loop_
_entity_poly.entity_id
_entity_poly.type
_entity_poly.pdbx_seq_one_letter_code
_entity_poly.pdbx_strand_id
1 'polypeptide(L)'
;MSAVPAGLPGLAAVIATRAPGSPSGVRALAASWRRSGDTIGEGASLMSSAASSAPSWQGASAQAFAAAASSLSGELSGRAGDLGRGAGVMDAYAGVLERAHGMAAELQAQAARLLVTSIASPATVPACQVAATVITTTFNTLLSTIDLAATTTAASLGTAASAGAGDGKNGGAAAAADSREKEKKRLLYLARKMMMAMFGLAPFSEEDIARLREQADGKGDWDPDANQRGIGDCYLLATLQGYSRTEEGQQKLRDQVRWDDGKGCFVVTLYDNGRPVDVDVDDYYSGGTKDKQGRPTLMSIYERAYGQHFGFEDLADGGRAVDTIPQITHSKSYSVDTWGSEPGWFGLTFPKEDHKYDQSEWSNIKSAVDSGQVVVASTRGGNFGNGGTVNAATDTNGDGKIDTKNPGGNGEAPDQETECRLVGGDYDHDSETEKSSHAYTVVDIDDEYVTLRNPWGGNETPNDDWKDGGLIRITREDYEKHFARTDIGQVP
;
A
#
# COMPACT_ATOMS: atom_id res chain seq x y z
N MET A 1 22.03 -23.70 11.22
CA MET A 1 22.61 -22.72 10.27
C MET A 1 24.08 -23.05 10.10
N SER A 2 24.48 -23.62 8.96
CA SER A 2 25.92 -23.83 8.67
C SER A 2 26.57 -22.46 8.46
N ALA A 3 27.63 -22.16 9.18
CA ALA A 3 28.33 -20.89 9.08
C ALA A 3 28.81 -20.67 7.64
N VAL A 4 28.56 -19.48 7.09
CA VAL A 4 29.14 -19.07 5.80
C VAL A 4 30.64 -19.21 5.87
N PRO A 5 31.31 -19.90 4.91
CA PRO A 5 32.74 -20.06 4.93
C PRO A 5 33.49 -18.72 5.04
N ALA A 6 34.51 -18.66 5.89
CA ALA A 6 35.33 -17.47 6.05
C ALA A 6 35.89 -17.05 4.68
N GLY A 7 35.61 -15.81 4.24
CA GLY A 7 36.03 -15.27 2.95
C GLY A 7 34.93 -15.09 1.90
N LEU A 8 33.67 -15.48 2.19
CA LEU A 8 32.54 -15.28 1.28
C LEU A 8 31.38 -14.40 1.84
N PRO A 9 31.63 -13.44 2.75
CA PRO A 9 30.56 -12.67 3.38
C PRO A 9 29.77 -11.80 2.37
N GLY A 10 30.41 -11.37 1.28
CA GLY A 10 29.77 -10.59 0.23
C GLY A 10 28.67 -11.33 -0.52
N LEU A 11 28.73 -12.66 -0.66
CA LEU A 11 27.69 -13.45 -1.33
C LEU A 11 26.39 -13.46 -0.52
N ALA A 12 26.48 -13.54 0.80
CA ALA A 12 25.29 -13.48 1.66
C ALA A 12 24.58 -12.11 1.52
N ALA A 13 25.35 -11.03 1.42
CA ALA A 13 24.82 -9.70 1.17
C ALA A 13 24.13 -9.61 -0.19
N VAL A 14 24.75 -10.13 -1.26
CA VAL A 14 24.12 -10.16 -2.61
C VAL A 14 22.79 -10.93 -2.60
N ILE A 15 22.75 -12.10 -1.93
CA ILE A 15 21.54 -12.92 -1.86
C ILE A 15 20.42 -12.21 -1.08
N ALA A 16 20.78 -11.48 -0.01
CA ALA A 16 19.82 -10.81 0.87
C ALA A 16 19.35 -9.45 0.35
N THR A 17 20.09 -8.80 -0.56
CA THR A 17 19.79 -7.45 -1.02
C THR A 17 18.83 -7.48 -2.20
N ARG A 18 17.66 -6.86 -2.06
CA ARG A 18 16.75 -6.62 -3.19
C ARG A 18 17.28 -5.52 -4.11
N ALA A 19 17.08 -5.67 -5.41
CA ALA A 19 17.27 -4.58 -6.34
C ALA A 19 16.16 -3.54 -6.12
N PRO A 20 16.51 -2.24 -5.94
CA PRO A 20 15.53 -1.20 -5.64
C PRO A 20 14.64 -0.89 -6.84
N GLY A 21 13.46 -0.32 -6.53
CA GLY A 21 12.49 0.18 -7.50
C GLY A 21 11.46 -0.87 -7.95
N SER A 22 10.25 -0.41 -8.24
CA SER A 22 9.14 -1.24 -8.76
C SER A 22 8.86 -0.93 -10.22
N PRO A 23 9.24 -1.78 -11.19
CA PRO A 23 8.94 -1.54 -12.60
C PRO A 23 7.44 -1.41 -12.88
N SER A 24 6.63 -2.24 -12.22
CA SER A 24 5.17 -2.22 -12.35
C SER A 24 4.56 -0.94 -11.77
N GLY A 25 5.04 -0.48 -10.62
CA GLY A 25 4.62 0.78 -10.01
C GLY A 25 4.93 1.99 -10.90
N VAL A 26 6.13 2.04 -11.48
CA VAL A 26 6.52 3.09 -12.42
C VAL A 26 5.65 3.08 -13.69
N ARG A 27 5.32 1.89 -14.22
CA ARG A 27 4.39 1.78 -15.37
C ARG A 27 2.97 2.19 -15.03
N ALA A 28 2.47 1.82 -13.84
CA ALA A 28 1.15 2.24 -13.38
C ALA A 28 1.06 3.77 -13.29
N LEU A 29 2.11 4.42 -12.80
CA LEU A 29 2.20 5.87 -12.75
C LEU A 29 2.25 6.49 -14.15
N ALA A 30 3.06 5.94 -15.06
CA ALA A 30 3.09 6.38 -16.46
C ALA A 30 1.71 6.28 -17.13
N ALA A 31 1.00 5.17 -16.90
CA ALA A 31 -0.37 4.99 -17.39
C ALA A 31 -1.35 6.00 -16.79
N SER A 32 -1.22 6.33 -15.49
CA SER A 32 -2.02 7.37 -14.84
C SER A 32 -1.78 8.74 -15.48
N TRP A 33 -0.54 9.09 -15.75
CA TRP A 33 -0.20 10.36 -16.42
C TRP A 33 -0.77 10.44 -17.83
N ARG A 34 -0.76 9.35 -18.60
CA ARG A 34 -1.41 9.32 -19.91
C ARG A 34 -2.90 9.59 -19.80
N ARG A 35 -3.60 8.88 -18.91
CA ARG A 35 -5.04 9.11 -18.69
C ARG A 35 -5.34 10.55 -18.28
N SER A 36 -4.54 11.12 -17.41
CA SER A 36 -4.68 12.54 -17.02
C SER A 36 -4.43 13.48 -18.22
N GLY A 37 -3.43 13.17 -19.05
CA GLY A 37 -3.17 13.90 -20.29
C GLY A 37 -4.33 13.82 -21.26
N ASP A 38 -4.91 12.65 -21.48
CA ASP A 38 -6.08 12.43 -22.33
C ASP A 38 -7.28 13.26 -21.84
N THR A 39 -7.59 13.21 -20.54
CA THR A 39 -8.68 14.00 -19.93
C THR A 39 -8.48 15.51 -20.11
N ILE A 40 -7.25 15.99 -19.93
CA ILE A 40 -6.91 17.42 -20.15
C ILE A 40 -7.01 17.77 -21.63
N GLY A 41 -6.61 16.87 -22.53
CA GLY A 41 -6.74 17.03 -23.98
C GLY A 41 -8.20 17.10 -24.43
N GLU A 42 -9.09 16.28 -23.84
CA GLU A 42 -10.54 16.37 -24.06
C GLU A 42 -11.08 17.73 -23.60
N GLY A 43 -10.65 18.21 -22.41
CA GLY A 43 -10.98 19.54 -21.92
C GLY A 43 -10.52 20.67 -22.86
N ALA A 44 -9.33 20.54 -23.44
CA ALA A 44 -8.85 21.46 -24.46
C ALA A 44 -9.73 21.49 -25.71
N SER A 45 -10.16 20.32 -26.16
CA SER A 45 -11.03 20.16 -27.30
C SER A 45 -12.43 20.76 -27.05
N LEU A 46 -12.99 20.58 -25.83
CA LEU A 46 -14.24 21.20 -25.42
C LEU A 46 -14.13 22.74 -25.39
N MET A 47 -13.03 23.30 -24.89
CA MET A 47 -12.79 24.75 -24.91
C MET A 47 -12.70 25.29 -26.32
N SER A 48 -12.02 24.60 -27.23
CA SER A 48 -11.96 24.95 -28.64
C SER A 48 -13.35 24.92 -29.30
N SER A 49 -14.14 23.90 -28.99
CA SER A 49 -15.53 23.76 -29.49
C SER A 49 -16.47 24.83 -28.94
N ALA A 50 -16.32 25.18 -27.64
CA ALA A 50 -17.13 26.23 -27.02
C ALA A 50 -16.91 27.60 -27.70
N ALA A 51 -15.68 27.90 -28.12
CA ALA A 51 -15.36 29.14 -28.85
C ALA A 51 -16.13 29.26 -30.19
N SER A 52 -16.52 28.14 -30.80
CA SER A 52 -17.19 28.09 -32.10
C SER A 52 -18.70 27.78 -32.01
N SER A 53 -19.20 27.45 -30.82
CA SER A 53 -20.60 26.94 -30.67
C SER A 53 -21.71 27.99 -30.64
N ALA A 54 -21.36 29.28 -30.62
CA ALA A 54 -22.35 30.37 -30.59
C ALA A 54 -22.17 31.35 -31.78
N PRO A 55 -22.43 30.93 -33.01
CA PRO A 55 -22.17 31.76 -34.20
C PRO A 55 -23.07 33.01 -34.28
N SER A 56 -24.15 33.06 -33.56
CA SER A 56 -25.02 34.25 -33.46
C SER A 56 -24.54 35.27 -32.42
N TRP A 57 -23.63 34.92 -31.54
CA TRP A 57 -23.03 35.82 -30.54
C TRP A 57 -21.91 36.65 -31.19
N GLN A 58 -22.11 37.95 -31.32
CA GLN A 58 -21.16 38.85 -31.99
C GLN A 58 -20.81 40.06 -31.10
N GLY A 59 -19.72 40.72 -31.44
CA GLY A 59 -19.25 41.91 -30.73
C GLY A 59 -17.99 41.67 -29.88
N ALA A 60 -17.53 42.70 -29.17
CA ALA A 60 -16.28 42.67 -28.39
C ALA A 60 -16.21 41.60 -27.32
N SER A 61 -17.33 41.30 -26.64
CA SER A 61 -17.40 40.24 -25.62
C SER A 61 -17.32 38.84 -26.25
N ALA A 62 -17.87 38.59 -27.41
CA ALA A 62 -17.73 37.33 -28.13
C ALA A 62 -16.29 37.10 -28.58
N GLN A 63 -15.62 38.18 -29.08
CA GLN A 63 -14.21 38.11 -29.46
C GLN A 63 -13.31 37.86 -28.24
N ALA A 64 -13.55 38.52 -27.11
CA ALA A 64 -12.81 38.33 -25.89
C ALA A 64 -12.99 36.89 -25.34
N PHE A 65 -14.20 36.36 -25.41
CA PHE A 65 -14.46 34.94 -25.00
C PHE A 65 -13.74 33.96 -25.93
N ALA A 66 -13.82 34.14 -27.25
CA ALA A 66 -13.16 33.27 -28.21
C ALA A 66 -11.60 33.29 -28.04
N ALA A 67 -11.03 34.47 -27.78
CA ALA A 67 -9.60 34.60 -27.48
C ALA A 67 -9.19 33.91 -26.19
N ALA A 68 -9.98 34.08 -25.12
CA ALA A 68 -9.74 33.41 -23.83
C ALA A 68 -9.88 31.87 -23.93
N ALA A 69 -10.89 31.40 -24.63
CA ALA A 69 -11.13 29.96 -24.83
C ALA A 69 -10.02 29.32 -25.68
N SER A 70 -9.55 30.03 -26.73
CA SER A 70 -8.43 29.57 -27.53
C SER A 70 -7.12 29.53 -26.73
N SER A 71 -6.83 30.56 -25.92
CA SER A 71 -5.66 30.58 -25.04
C SER A 71 -5.67 29.42 -24.04
N LEU A 72 -6.82 29.20 -23.37
CA LEU A 72 -6.98 28.12 -22.43
C LEU A 72 -6.86 26.74 -23.09
N SER A 73 -7.44 26.56 -24.28
CA SER A 73 -7.30 25.33 -25.06
C SER A 73 -5.83 25.06 -25.41
N GLY A 74 -5.06 26.09 -25.78
CA GLY A 74 -3.63 25.99 -26.04
C GLY A 74 -2.83 25.57 -24.79
N GLU A 75 -3.11 26.19 -23.65
CA GLU A 75 -2.48 25.84 -22.38
C GLU A 75 -2.78 24.41 -21.95
N LEU A 76 -4.05 23.98 -22.04
CA LEU A 76 -4.46 22.62 -21.70
C LEU A 76 -3.79 21.58 -22.62
N SER A 77 -3.73 21.88 -23.94
CA SER A 77 -3.05 20.99 -24.90
C SER A 77 -1.56 20.87 -24.62
N GLY A 78 -0.91 21.97 -24.23
CA GLY A 78 0.49 21.96 -23.79
C GLY A 78 0.71 21.05 -22.58
N ARG A 79 -0.13 21.17 -21.55
CA ARG A 79 -0.05 20.35 -20.33
C ARG A 79 -0.34 18.86 -20.60
N ALA A 80 -1.31 18.56 -21.47
CA ALA A 80 -1.55 17.19 -21.92
C ALA A 80 -0.31 16.57 -22.57
N GLY A 81 0.36 17.34 -23.43
CA GLY A 81 1.62 16.95 -24.07
C GLY A 81 2.76 16.73 -23.07
N ASP A 82 2.86 17.56 -22.04
CA ASP A 82 3.88 17.42 -20.98
C ASP A 82 3.68 16.12 -20.18
N LEU A 83 2.44 15.81 -19.81
CA LEU A 83 2.12 14.55 -19.14
C LEU A 83 2.44 13.33 -20.01
N GLY A 84 2.13 13.39 -21.30
CA GLY A 84 2.50 12.35 -22.26
C GLY A 84 4.01 12.13 -22.37
N ARG A 85 4.80 13.21 -22.42
CA ARG A 85 6.27 13.13 -22.43
C ARG A 85 6.82 12.55 -21.12
N GLY A 86 6.32 13.01 -19.98
CA GLY A 86 6.71 12.51 -18.68
C GLY A 86 6.40 11.01 -18.52
N ALA A 87 5.24 10.57 -18.98
CA ALA A 87 4.87 9.15 -18.98
C ALA A 87 5.85 8.31 -19.85
N GLY A 88 6.29 8.84 -20.98
CA GLY A 88 7.31 8.19 -21.82
C GLY A 88 8.66 8.02 -21.12
N VAL A 89 9.09 9.02 -20.37
CA VAL A 89 10.32 8.97 -19.55
C VAL A 89 10.21 7.90 -18.46
N MET A 90 9.07 7.82 -17.80
CA MET A 90 8.81 6.79 -16.77
C MET A 90 8.79 5.38 -17.34
N ASP A 91 8.20 5.15 -18.51
CA ASP A 91 8.23 3.82 -19.14
C ASP A 91 9.64 3.40 -19.52
N ALA A 92 10.47 4.34 -19.98
CA ALA A 92 11.87 4.05 -20.25
C ALA A 92 12.61 3.65 -18.97
N TYR A 93 12.35 4.33 -17.85
CA TYR A 93 12.91 3.98 -16.55
C TYR A 93 12.42 2.62 -16.05
N ALA A 94 11.12 2.34 -16.15
CA ALA A 94 10.57 1.03 -15.81
C ALA A 94 11.26 -0.11 -16.58
N GLY A 95 11.56 0.10 -17.87
CA GLY A 95 12.34 -0.84 -18.67
C GLY A 95 13.80 -1.03 -18.19
N VAL A 96 14.42 0.02 -17.63
CA VAL A 96 15.75 -0.11 -16.98
C VAL A 96 15.64 -0.96 -15.72
N LEU A 97 14.66 -0.69 -14.86
CA LEU A 97 14.42 -1.44 -13.63
C LEU A 97 14.16 -2.92 -13.91
N GLU A 98 13.33 -3.26 -14.90
CA GLU A 98 13.07 -4.67 -15.25
C GLU A 98 14.33 -5.43 -15.63
N ARG A 99 15.15 -4.83 -16.48
CA ARG A 99 16.43 -5.45 -16.85
C ARG A 99 17.35 -5.59 -15.64
N ALA A 100 17.39 -4.57 -14.78
CA ALA A 100 18.22 -4.60 -13.57
C ALA A 100 17.75 -5.67 -12.58
N HIS A 101 16.44 -5.83 -12.37
CA HIS A 101 15.87 -6.89 -11.54
C HIS A 101 16.18 -8.27 -12.09
N GLY A 102 16.07 -8.47 -13.42
CA GLY A 102 16.47 -9.72 -14.07
C GLY A 102 17.95 -10.05 -13.83
N MET A 103 18.84 -9.07 -14.01
CA MET A 103 20.28 -9.25 -13.75
C MET A 103 20.58 -9.51 -12.27
N ALA A 104 19.90 -8.81 -11.36
CA ALA A 104 20.05 -9.03 -9.92
C ALA A 104 19.64 -10.46 -9.53
N ALA A 105 18.51 -10.94 -10.02
CA ALA A 105 18.05 -12.31 -9.76
C ALA A 105 19.04 -13.36 -10.27
N GLU A 106 19.62 -13.15 -11.43
CA GLU A 106 20.65 -14.04 -11.97
C GLU A 106 21.93 -14.05 -11.13
N LEU A 107 22.41 -12.88 -10.71
CA LEU A 107 23.57 -12.76 -9.82
C LEU A 107 23.31 -13.40 -8.46
N GLN A 108 22.13 -13.25 -7.91
CA GLN A 108 21.69 -13.89 -6.67
C GLN A 108 21.68 -15.42 -6.80
N ALA A 109 21.14 -15.93 -7.90
CA ALA A 109 21.16 -17.36 -8.17
C ALA A 109 22.60 -17.93 -8.34
N GLN A 110 23.50 -17.16 -8.97
CA GLN A 110 24.91 -17.52 -9.07
C GLN A 110 25.58 -17.50 -7.71
N ALA A 111 25.31 -16.47 -6.88
CA ALA A 111 25.82 -16.36 -5.51
C ALA A 111 25.38 -17.55 -4.64
N ALA A 112 24.10 -17.93 -4.72
CA ALA A 112 23.54 -19.06 -4.00
C ALA A 112 24.22 -20.39 -4.40
N ARG A 113 24.35 -20.62 -5.71
CA ARG A 113 25.05 -21.83 -6.23
C ARG A 113 26.50 -21.88 -5.75
N LEU A 114 27.20 -20.75 -5.79
CA LEU A 114 28.60 -20.67 -5.37
C LEU A 114 28.75 -20.95 -3.86
N LEU A 115 27.83 -20.44 -3.05
CA LEU A 115 27.79 -20.70 -1.62
C LEU A 115 27.58 -22.19 -1.31
N VAL A 116 26.61 -22.83 -1.98
CA VAL A 116 26.36 -24.28 -1.84
C VAL A 116 27.59 -25.09 -2.24
N THR A 117 28.24 -24.74 -3.36
CA THR A 117 29.46 -25.44 -3.83
C THR A 117 30.61 -25.32 -2.82
N SER A 118 30.81 -24.14 -2.24
CA SER A 118 31.87 -23.91 -1.24
C SER A 118 31.66 -24.66 0.07
N ILE A 119 30.39 -24.87 0.47
CA ILE A 119 30.02 -25.68 1.63
C ILE A 119 30.24 -27.17 1.35
N ALA A 120 29.79 -27.64 0.17
CA ALA A 120 29.89 -29.05 -0.21
C ALA A 120 31.32 -29.52 -0.47
N SER A 121 32.22 -28.62 -0.90
CA SER A 121 33.58 -28.95 -1.24
C SER A 121 34.57 -27.86 -0.76
N PRO A 122 35.04 -27.92 0.48
CA PRO A 122 35.96 -26.90 1.06
C PRO A 122 37.22 -26.64 0.24
N ALA A 123 37.69 -27.60 -0.52
CA ALA A 123 38.87 -27.45 -1.41
C ALA A 123 38.65 -26.44 -2.53
N THR A 124 37.38 -26.13 -2.87
CA THR A 124 37.02 -25.16 -3.94
C THR A 124 36.92 -23.73 -3.42
N VAL A 125 37.03 -23.49 -2.13
CA VAL A 125 36.86 -22.14 -1.51
C VAL A 125 37.75 -21.08 -2.17
N PRO A 126 39.05 -21.28 -2.47
CA PRO A 126 39.85 -20.25 -3.12
C PRO A 126 39.35 -19.84 -4.50
N ALA A 127 38.88 -20.80 -5.31
CA ALA A 127 38.27 -20.50 -6.60
C ALA A 127 36.91 -19.80 -6.43
N CYS A 128 36.13 -20.19 -5.44
CA CYS A 128 34.84 -19.54 -5.10
C CYS A 128 35.04 -18.10 -4.63
N GLN A 129 36.14 -17.75 -3.95
CA GLN A 129 36.44 -16.38 -3.53
C GLN A 129 36.61 -15.42 -4.71
N VAL A 130 37.30 -15.84 -5.76
CA VAL A 130 37.47 -15.03 -7.00
C VAL A 130 36.11 -14.76 -7.64
N ALA A 131 35.29 -15.81 -7.84
CA ALA A 131 33.96 -15.69 -8.40
C ALA A 131 33.03 -14.84 -7.51
N ALA A 132 33.14 -14.98 -6.19
CA ALA A 132 32.36 -14.18 -5.24
C ALA A 132 32.68 -12.69 -5.34
N THR A 133 33.96 -12.34 -5.51
CA THR A 133 34.39 -10.94 -5.70
C THR A 133 33.78 -10.37 -6.99
N VAL A 134 33.80 -11.12 -8.09
CA VAL A 134 33.21 -10.69 -9.37
C VAL A 134 31.71 -10.47 -9.23
N ILE A 135 30.98 -11.43 -8.64
CA ILE A 135 29.53 -11.32 -8.43
C ILE A 135 29.20 -10.10 -7.57
N THR A 136 29.90 -9.91 -6.44
CA THR A 136 29.64 -8.79 -5.52
C THR A 136 29.92 -7.45 -6.19
N THR A 137 31.03 -7.34 -6.93
CA THR A 137 31.37 -6.11 -7.67
C THR A 137 30.34 -5.81 -8.74
N THR A 138 29.91 -6.81 -9.50
CA THR A 138 28.91 -6.67 -10.56
C THR A 138 27.56 -6.26 -9.97
N PHE A 139 27.16 -6.85 -8.84
CA PHE A 139 25.92 -6.49 -8.16
C PHE A 139 25.95 -5.04 -7.65
N ASN A 140 27.03 -4.60 -7.01
CA ASN A 140 27.16 -3.21 -6.55
C ASN A 140 27.18 -2.22 -7.72
N THR A 141 27.80 -2.58 -8.86
CA THR A 141 27.75 -1.77 -10.07
C THR A 141 26.32 -1.67 -10.62
N LEU A 142 25.55 -2.76 -10.55
CA LEU A 142 24.14 -2.77 -10.95
C LEU A 142 23.31 -1.83 -10.08
N LEU A 143 23.47 -1.85 -8.76
CA LEU A 143 22.78 -0.93 -7.85
C LEU A 143 23.11 0.54 -8.16
N SER A 144 24.40 0.85 -8.38
CA SER A 144 24.83 2.22 -8.77
C SER A 144 24.24 2.65 -10.12
N THR A 145 24.03 1.69 -11.04
CA THR A 145 23.40 1.98 -12.34
C THR A 145 21.92 2.33 -12.18
N ILE A 146 21.21 1.67 -11.27
CA ILE A 146 19.81 1.98 -10.94
C ILE A 146 19.72 3.39 -10.36
N ASP A 147 20.59 3.76 -9.40
CA ASP A 147 20.62 5.11 -8.81
C ASP A 147 20.90 6.20 -9.86
N LEU A 148 21.85 5.94 -10.75
CA LEU A 148 22.14 6.88 -11.85
C LEU A 148 20.95 7.02 -12.80
N ALA A 149 20.29 5.92 -13.13
CA ALA A 149 19.09 5.94 -13.96
C ALA A 149 17.94 6.71 -13.30
N ALA A 150 17.73 6.53 -11.99
CA ALA A 150 16.75 7.27 -11.21
C ALA A 150 17.04 8.79 -11.25
N THR A 151 18.28 9.18 -10.99
CA THR A 151 18.73 10.58 -11.01
C THR A 151 18.55 11.21 -12.41
N THR A 152 18.91 10.49 -13.46
CA THR A 152 18.76 10.94 -14.84
C THR A 152 17.29 11.08 -15.23
N THR A 153 16.45 10.16 -14.78
CA THR A 153 15.00 10.20 -14.99
C THR A 153 14.40 11.42 -14.29
N ALA A 154 14.76 11.68 -13.03
CA ALA A 154 14.31 12.85 -12.29
C ALA A 154 14.72 14.17 -12.97
N ALA A 155 15.96 14.27 -13.47
CA ALA A 155 16.43 15.42 -14.23
C ALA A 155 15.64 15.61 -15.55
N SER A 156 15.35 14.53 -16.27
CA SER A 156 14.56 14.55 -17.51
C SER A 156 13.12 14.98 -17.28
N LEU A 157 12.51 14.56 -16.16
CA LEU A 157 11.17 15.01 -15.74
C LEU A 157 11.18 16.50 -15.37
N GLY A 158 12.23 16.99 -14.69
CA GLY A 158 12.42 18.41 -14.39
C GLY A 158 12.55 19.29 -15.62
N THR A 159 13.24 18.84 -16.66
CA THR A 159 13.37 19.57 -17.93
C THR A 159 12.07 19.54 -18.74
N ALA A 160 11.30 18.45 -18.71
CA ALA A 160 9.99 18.38 -19.36
C ALA A 160 8.99 19.37 -18.72
N ALA A 161 9.08 19.57 -17.40
CA ALA A 161 8.24 20.54 -16.68
C ALA A 161 8.65 22.02 -16.96
N SER A 162 9.93 22.28 -17.26
CA SER A 162 10.41 23.65 -17.52
C SER A 162 10.23 24.09 -18.97
N ALA A 163 10.08 23.18 -19.91
CA ALA A 163 9.87 23.49 -21.34
C ALA A 163 8.46 24.07 -21.63
N GLY A 164 7.51 23.98 -20.69
CA GLY A 164 6.18 24.58 -20.81
C GLY A 164 6.06 26.04 -20.36
N ALA A 165 7.14 26.64 -19.84
CA ALA A 165 7.16 28.02 -19.39
C ALA A 165 7.69 28.94 -20.49
N GLY A 166 6.85 29.26 -21.46
CA GLY A 166 7.18 30.17 -22.57
C GLY A 166 7.48 31.58 -22.12
N ASP A 167 8.49 32.13 -22.75
CA ASP A 167 9.10 33.45 -22.65
C ASP A 167 8.08 34.63 -22.76
N GLY A 168 7.89 35.34 -21.68
CA GLY A 168 7.18 36.64 -21.67
C GLY A 168 8.11 37.77 -21.19
N LYS A 169 8.61 38.54 -22.09
CA LYS A 169 9.48 39.70 -21.83
C LYS A 169 8.72 40.96 -21.37
N ASN A 170 9.34 41.63 -20.41
CA ASN A 170 9.36 43.08 -20.09
C ASN A 170 8.57 43.61 -18.90
N GLY A 171 9.34 44.21 -17.99
CA GLY A 171 8.90 45.24 -17.06
C GLY A 171 9.62 45.32 -15.71
N GLY A 172 10.46 46.32 -15.49
CA GLY A 172 10.84 46.93 -14.21
C GLY A 172 11.58 46.07 -13.17
N ALA A 173 12.86 46.38 -12.90
CA ALA A 173 13.75 45.51 -12.09
C ALA A 173 13.35 45.27 -10.63
N ALA A 174 12.61 46.15 -9.95
CA ALA A 174 12.19 45.96 -8.55
C ALA A 174 10.83 45.21 -8.43
N ALA A 175 9.88 45.49 -9.33
CA ALA A 175 8.65 44.71 -9.49
C ALA A 175 8.98 43.30 -10.03
N ALA A 176 10.06 43.14 -10.78
CA ALA A 176 10.55 41.86 -11.28
C ALA A 176 11.16 40.98 -10.16
N ALA A 177 11.78 41.55 -9.10
CA ALA A 177 12.34 40.79 -8.01
C ALA A 177 11.21 40.24 -7.09
N ASP A 178 10.21 41.04 -6.77
CA ASP A 178 9.02 40.59 -5.99
C ASP A 178 8.15 39.62 -6.80
N SER A 179 8.01 39.84 -8.10
CA SER A 179 7.34 38.95 -9.04
C SER A 179 8.10 37.63 -9.20
N ARG A 180 9.44 37.66 -9.26
CA ARG A 180 10.27 36.43 -9.31
C ARG A 180 10.22 35.64 -8.00
N GLU A 181 10.18 36.30 -6.87
CA GLU A 181 10.08 35.62 -5.59
C GLU A 181 8.68 35.02 -5.38
N LYS A 182 7.62 35.72 -5.80
CA LYS A 182 6.24 35.17 -5.85
C LYS A 182 6.13 34.03 -6.86
N GLU A 183 6.74 34.16 -8.02
CA GLU A 183 6.76 33.10 -9.05
C GLU A 183 7.60 31.91 -8.59
N LYS A 184 8.74 32.13 -7.92
CA LYS A 184 9.54 31.08 -7.30
C LYS A 184 8.76 30.36 -6.21
N LYS A 185 8.04 31.06 -5.34
CA LYS A 185 7.14 30.46 -4.34
C LYS A 185 6.00 29.70 -4.99
N ARG A 186 5.41 30.25 -6.05
CA ARG A 186 4.37 29.58 -6.84
C ARG A 186 4.90 28.34 -7.57
N LEU A 187 6.08 28.42 -8.16
CA LEU A 187 6.75 27.29 -8.82
C LEU A 187 7.19 26.23 -7.80
N LEU A 188 7.67 26.63 -6.62
CA LEU A 188 7.96 25.73 -5.51
C LEU A 188 6.67 25.04 -5.00
N TYR A 189 5.59 25.81 -4.86
CA TYR A 189 4.27 25.28 -4.50
C TYR A 189 3.74 24.33 -5.59
N LEU A 190 3.86 24.69 -6.86
CA LEU A 190 3.45 23.82 -7.98
C LEU A 190 4.36 22.60 -8.13
N ALA A 191 5.67 22.75 -7.94
CA ALA A 191 6.60 21.62 -7.94
C ALA A 191 6.34 20.69 -6.76
N ARG A 192 6.06 21.24 -5.57
CA ARG A 192 5.64 20.48 -4.39
C ARG A 192 4.30 19.78 -4.63
N LYS A 193 3.32 20.46 -5.23
CA LYS A 193 2.03 19.90 -5.61
C LYS A 193 2.15 18.86 -6.72
N MET A 194 3.07 19.01 -7.66
CA MET A 194 3.39 18.01 -8.69
C MET A 194 4.15 16.82 -8.10
N MET A 195 5.12 17.04 -7.20
CA MET A 195 5.76 15.96 -6.45
C MET A 195 4.73 15.22 -5.57
N MET A 196 3.86 15.95 -4.89
CA MET A 196 2.75 15.38 -4.13
C MET A 196 1.80 14.55 -5.00
N ALA A 197 1.49 15.02 -6.23
CA ALA A 197 0.73 14.26 -7.21
C ALA A 197 1.51 13.07 -7.79
N MET A 198 2.83 13.18 -7.93
CA MET A 198 3.71 12.09 -8.38
C MET A 198 3.80 10.95 -7.36
N PHE A 199 3.81 11.28 -6.07
CA PHE A 199 3.84 10.30 -4.99
C PHE A 199 2.43 9.98 -4.46
N GLY A 200 1.39 10.52 -5.11
CA GLY A 200 0.03 10.35 -4.63
C GLY A 200 -0.20 10.93 -3.24
N LEU A 201 0.52 11.98 -2.86
CA LEU A 201 0.37 12.66 -1.57
C LEU A 201 -0.63 13.80 -1.66
N ALA A 202 -1.37 14.04 -0.60
CA ALA A 202 -2.28 15.17 -0.45
C ALA A 202 -2.08 15.82 0.93
N PRO A 203 -2.07 17.16 1.00
CA PRO A 203 -1.99 17.85 2.28
C PRO A 203 -3.30 17.68 3.05
N PHE A 204 -3.21 17.62 4.37
CA PHE A 204 -4.40 17.74 5.22
C PHE A 204 -5.00 19.14 5.09
N SER A 205 -6.34 19.23 5.00
CA SER A 205 -7.05 20.48 5.13
C SER A 205 -7.07 20.93 6.60
N GLU A 206 -7.35 22.21 6.86
CA GLU A 206 -7.50 22.70 8.24
C GLU A 206 -8.64 21.96 8.98
N GLU A 207 -9.70 21.60 8.26
CA GLU A 207 -10.83 20.82 8.78
C GLU A 207 -10.39 19.38 9.12
N ASP A 208 -9.60 18.74 8.27
CA ASP A 208 -9.04 17.42 8.54
C ASP A 208 -8.13 17.45 9.77
N ILE A 209 -7.24 18.45 9.86
CA ILE A 209 -6.34 18.60 11.00
C ILE A 209 -7.15 18.75 12.30
N ALA A 210 -8.16 19.61 12.31
CA ALA A 210 -8.99 19.82 13.50
C ALA A 210 -9.68 18.52 13.93
N ARG A 211 -10.31 17.81 13.00
CA ARG A 211 -11.02 16.55 13.24
C ARG A 211 -10.07 15.43 13.70
N LEU A 212 -8.93 15.30 13.06
CA LEU A 212 -7.95 14.25 13.37
C LEU A 212 -7.26 14.49 14.71
N ARG A 213 -7.04 15.76 15.09
CA ARG A 213 -6.57 16.13 16.44
C ARG A 213 -7.58 15.74 17.52
N GLU A 214 -8.87 16.01 17.32
CA GLU A 214 -9.93 15.58 18.24
C GLU A 214 -9.98 14.06 18.37
N GLN A 215 -9.84 13.32 17.27
CA GLN A 215 -9.78 11.86 17.28
C GLN A 215 -8.53 11.33 18.03
N ALA A 216 -7.37 11.92 17.80
CA ALA A 216 -6.13 11.56 18.49
C ALA A 216 -6.21 11.88 20.00
N ASP A 217 -6.87 12.97 20.38
CA ASP A 217 -7.12 13.35 21.78
C ASP A 217 -8.23 12.52 22.47
N GLY A 218 -8.85 11.58 21.76
CA GLY A 218 -9.96 10.76 22.28
C GLY A 218 -11.27 11.53 22.48
N LYS A 219 -11.42 12.70 21.87
CA LYS A 219 -12.63 13.55 21.97
C LYS A 219 -13.59 13.35 20.80
N GLY A 220 -13.08 12.85 19.68
CA GLY A 220 -13.87 12.53 18.49
C GLY A 220 -14.08 11.01 18.37
N ASP A 221 -15.11 10.63 17.60
CA ASP A 221 -15.36 9.22 17.32
C ASP A 221 -14.19 8.62 16.51
N TRP A 222 -13.76 7.46 16.95
CA TRP A 222 -12.84 6.67 16.17
C TRP A 222 -13.57 6.10 14.95
N ASP A 223 -13.06 6.35 13.75
CA ASP A 223 -13.64 5.77 12.55
C ASP A 223 -12.89 4.46 12.19
N PRO A 224 -13.44 3.29 12.54
CA PRO A 224 -12.84 2.01 12.19
C PRO A 224 -13.04 1.67 10.71
N ASP A 225 -13.88 2.43 10.00
CA ASP A 225 -14.31 2.18 8.63
C ASP A 225 -13.38 2.78 7.57
N ALA A 226 -12.13 3.04 7.93
CA ALA A 226 -11.12 3.42 6.95
C ALA A 226 -10.91 2.29 5.94
N ASN A 227 -11.20 2.57 4.68
CA ASN A 227 -11.17 1.58 3.62
C ASN A 227 -9.88 1.69 2.81
N GLN A 228 -9.21 0.57 2.59
CA GLN A 228 -8.09 0.46 1.67
C GLN A 228 -8.50 0.92 0.27
N ARG A 229 -7.60 1.61 -0.40
CA ARG A 229 -7.82 2.07 -1.77
C ARG A 229 -6.81 1.42 -2.72
N GLY A 230 -5.93 2.20 -3.32
CA GLY A 230 -5.02 1.75 -4.36
C GLY A 230 -3.66 1.24 -3.90
N ILE A 231 -3.38 1.19 -2.60
CA ILE A 231 -2.10 0.74 -2.03
C ILE A 231 -2.24 -0.71 -1.57
N GLY A 232 -1.23 -1.54 -1.80
CA GLY A 232 -1.23 -2.97 -1.46
C GLY A 232 -0.91 -3.27 0.02
N ASP A 233 -1.50 -2.52 0.95
CA ASP A 233 -1.20 -2.51 2.38
C ASP A 233 -2.28 -3.16 3.26
N CYS A 234 -3.02 -4.11 2.70
CA CYS A 234 -4.09 -4.84 3.42
C CYS A 234 -3.63 -5.38 4.78
N TYR A 235 -2.40 -5.87 4.89
CA TYR A 235 -1.81 -6.39 6.11
C TYR A 235 -1.68 -5.32 7.22
N LEU A 236 -1.30 -4.09 6.85
CA LEU A 236 -1.22 -2.95 7.76
C LEU A 236 -2.62 -2.51 8.21
N LEU A 237 -3.53 -2.32 7.25
CA LEU A 237 -4.89 -1.86 7.54
C LEU A 237 -5.69 -2.89 8.34
N ALA A 238 -5.59 -4.19 8.02
CA ALA A 238 -6.20 -5.24 8.83
C ALA A 238 -5.65 -5.25 10.26
N THR A 239 -4.36 -4.97 10.44
CA THR A 239 -3.75 -4.82 11.77
C THR A 239 -4.31 -3.60 12.52
N LEU A 240 -4.39 -2.43 11.89
CA LEU A 240 -4.97 -1.22 12.49
C LEU A 240 -6.45 -1.39 12.82
N GLN A 241 -7.22 -2.03 11.93
CA GLN A 241 -8.61 -2.40 12.20
C GLN A 241 -8.72 -3.37 13.38
N GLY A 242 -7.79 -4.32 13.50
CA GLY A 242 -7.71 -5.24 14.62
C GLY A 242 -7.55 -4.52 15.97
N TYR A 243 -6.67 -3.52 16.06
CA TYR A 243 -6.56 -2.65 17.22
C TYR A 243 -7.83 -1.83 17.46
N SER A 244 -8.48 -1.38 16.40
CA SER A 244 -9.66 -0.51 16.48
C SER A 244 -10.91 -1.20 17.05
N ARG A 245 -10.89 -2.53 17.19
CA ARG A 245 -12.03 -3.34 17.71
C ARG A 245 -12.30 -3.12 19.19
N THR A 246 -11.32 -2.73 19.96
CA THR A 246 -11.43 -2.55 21.41
C THR A 246 -11.07 -1.13 21.81
N GLU A 247 -11.62 -0.67 22.93
CA GLU A 247 -11.28 0.65 23.46
C GLU A 247 -9.80 0.73 23.86
N GLU A 248 -9.26 -0.34 24.43
CA GLU A 248 -7.84 -0.45 24.77
C GLU A 248 -6.94 -0.37 23.54
N GLY A 249 -7.32 -1.07 22.47
CA GLY A 249 -6.58 -1.03 21.21
C GLY A 249 -6.64 0.34 20.54
N GLN A 250 -7.80 0.99 20.52
CA GLN A 250 -7.95 2.37 20.05
C GLN A 250 -7.08 3.34 20.86
N GLN A 251 -7.10 3.21 22.19
CA GLN A 251 -6.28 4.05 23.06
C GLN A 251 -4.79 3.84 22.79
N LYS A 252 -4.38 2.59 22.58
CA LYS A 252 -2.99 2.27 22.23
C LYS A 252 -2.53 2.96 20.96
N LEU A 253 -3.39 3.00 19.92
CA LEU A 253 -3.09 3.74 18.70
C LEU A 253 -3.09 5.26 18.94
N ARG A 254 -4.03 5.79 19.73
CA ARG A 254 -4.06 7.23 20.06
C ARG A 254 -2.82 7.69 20.81
N ASP A 255 -2.33 6.90 21.75
CA ASP A 255 -1.13 7.24 22.56
C ASP A 255 0.14 7.42 21.70
N GLN A 256 0.13 6.92 20.47
CA GLN A 256 1.26 6.99 19.55
C GLN A 256 1.11 8.10 18.49
N VAL A 257 -0.03 8.79 18.43
CA VAL A 257 -0.27 9.89 17.50
C VAL A 257 -0.49 11.17 18.27
N ARG A 258 0.29 12.20 17.97
CA ARG A 258 0.12 13.51 18.56
C ARG A 258 0.27 14.62 17.52
N TRP A 259 -0.37 15.74 17.75
CA TRP A 259 -0.11 16.95 16.97
C TRP A 259 1.03 17.74 17.60
N ASP A 260 1.99 18.17 16.80
CA ASP A 260 3.08 19.05 17.20
C ASP A 260 2.82 20.46 16.65
N ASP A 261 2.37 21.39 17.54
CA ASP A 261 2.08 22.78 17.16
C ASP A 261 3.33 23.53 16.68
N GLY A 262 4.52 23.14 17.15
CA GLY A 262 5.78 23.75 16.74
C GLY A 262 6.21 23.38 15.33
N LYS A 263 5.88 22.17 14.90
CA LYS A 263 6.16 21.65 13.55
C LYS A 263 4.99 21.84 12.60
N GLY A 264 3.76 21.96 13.12
CA GLY A 264 2.53 22.03 12.33
C GLY A 264 2.20 20.71 11.62
N CYS A 265 2.49 19.57 12.25
CA CYS A 265 2.26 18.24 11.68
C CYS A 265 1.86 17.23 12.77
N PHE A 266 1.33 16.09 12.35
CA PHE A 266 1.18 14.92 13.22
C PHE A 266 2.55 14.26 13.41
N VAL A 267 2.76 13.68 14.57
CA VAL A 267 3.93 12.85 14.88
C VAL A 267 3.42 11.49 15.30
N VAL A 268 3.87 10.46 14.60
CA VAL A 268 3.52 9.05 14.87
C VAL A 268 4.74 8.34 15.43
N THR A 269 4.60 7.73 16.59
CA THR A 269 5.65 6.87 17.14
C THR A 269 5.47 5.46 16.60
N LEU A 270 6.40 5.00 15.76
CA LEU A 270 6.53 3.62 15.30
C LEU A 270 7.71 2.94 16.01
N TYR A 271 7.88 1.64 15.78
CA TYR A 271 8.98 0.87 16.37
C TYR A 271 9.80 0.17 15.29
N ASP A 272 11.07 0.51 15.22
CA ASP A 272 12.02 -0.15 14.33
C ASP A 272 13.05 -0.94 15.15
N ASN A 273 13.12 -2.26 14.91
CA ASN A 273 13.95 -3.16 15.71
C ASN A 273 13.75 -3.01 17.22
N GLY A 274 12.50 -2.79 17.65
CA GLY A 274 12.10 -2.62 19.05
C GLY A 274 12.43 -1.25 19.65
N ARG A 275 12.88 -0.28 18.85
CA ARG A 275 13.17 1.09 19.30
C ARG A 275 12.12 2.05 18.77
N PRO A 276 11.61 2.95 19.62
CA PRO A 276 10.64 3.95 19.18
C PRO A 276 11.30 4.93 18.20
N VAL A 277 10.57 5.26 17.14
CA VAL A 277 10.95 6.26 16.13
C VAL A 277 9.77 7.17 15.89
N ASP A 278 9.97 8.47 16.07
CA ASP A 278 8.98 9.49 15.76
C ASP A 278 9.04 9.86 14.28
N VAL A 279 7.90 9.78 13.60
CA VAL A 279 7.74 10.09 12.19
C VAL A 279 6.82 11.30 12.04
N ASP A 280 7.33 12.37 11.45
CA ASP A 280 6.56 13.59 11.18
C ASP A 280 5.68 13.39 9.94
N VAL A 281 4.38 13.66 10.04
CA VAL A 281 3.37 13.44 9.00
C VAL A 281 2.59 14.72 8.77
N ASP A 282 2.83 15.37 7.65
CA ASP A 282 2.17 16.63 7.22
C ASP A 282 1.28 16.46 5.98
N ASP A 283 1.20 15.23 5.46
CA ASP A 283 0.41 14.84 4.31
C ASP A 283 -0.06 13.38 4.42
N TYR A 284 -0.86 12.91 3.46
CA TYR A 284 -1.31 11.51 3.38
C TYR A 284 -1.32 11.03 1.93
N TYR A 285 -1.36 9.71 1.72
CA TYR A 285 -1.48 9.14 0.38
C TYR A 285 -2.87 9.41 -0.21
N SER A 286 -2.93 10.14 -1.33
CA SER A 286 -4.20 10.47 -1.99
C SER A 286 -4.94 9.23 -2.51
N GLY A 287 -4.19 8.17 -2.87
CA GLY A 287 -4.69 6.84 -3.22
C GLY A 287 -4.75 5.87 -2.04
N GLY A 288 -4.43 6.31 -0.82
CA GLY A 288 -4.42 5.51 0.39
C GLY A 288 -5.78 5.42 1.09
N THR A 289 -5.75 4.88 2.31
CA THR A 289 -6.95 4.63 3.11
C THR A 289 -7.70 5.90 3.48
N LYS A 290 -9.03 5.86 3.45
CA LYS A 290 -9.95 6.98 3.74
C LYS A 290 -11.27 6.46 4.27
N ASP A 291 -12.02 7.36 4.92
CA ASP A 291 -13.40 7.08 5.31
C ASP A 291 -14.36 6.94 4.10
N LYS A 292 -15.62 6.64 4.38
CA LYS A 292 -16.69 6.51 3.36
C LYS A 292 -16.94 7.83 2.59
N GLN A 293 -16.60 8.98 3.19
CA GLN A 293 -16.71 10.31 2.57
C GLN A 293 -15.45 10.69 1.77
N GLY A 294 -14.43 9.85 1.75
CA GLY A 294 -13.16 10.10 1.05
C GLY A 294 -12.21 11.03 1.80
N ARG A 295 -12.39 11.22 3.12
CA ARG A 295 -11.55 12.04 3.97
C ARG A 295 -10.46 11.17 4.63
N PRO A 296 -9.26 11.73 4.92
CA PRO A 296 -8.23 11.02 5.65
C PRO A 296 -8.69 10.70 7.09
N THR A 297 -8.23 9.60 7.64
CA THR A 297 -8.49 9.14 9.00
C THR A 297 -7.19 9.02 9.80
N LEU A 298 -7.24 8.65 11.08
CA LEU A 298 -6.02 8.30 11.82
C LEU A 298 -5.28 7.12 11.16
N MET A 299 -5.99 6.19 10.50
CA MET A 299 -5.34 5.12 9.75
C MET A 299 -4.56 5.66 8.54
N SER A 300 -5.04 6.74 7.89
CA SER A 300 -4.29 7.40 6.81
C SER A 300 -2.98 8.02 7.32
N ILE A 301 -2.97 8.53 8.57
CA ILE A 301 -1.76 9.04 9.21
C ILE A 301 -0.77 7.89 9.49
N TYR A 302 -1.25 6.74 10.00
CA TYR A 302 -0.42 5.55 10.21
C TYR A 302 0.12 4.98 8.89
N GLU A 303 -0.71 4.85 7.87
CA GLU A 303 -0.33 4.39 6.53
C GLU A 303 0.80 5.27 5.97
N ARG A 304 0.66 6.59 6.12
CA ARG A 304 1.67 7.53 5.67
C ARG A 304 2.96 7.46 6.49
N ALA A 305 2.87 7.40 7.81
CA ALA A 305 4.03 7.25 8.70
C ALA A 305 4.79 5.96 8.40
N TYR A 306 4.06 4.87 8.23
CA TYR A 306 4.64 3.56 7.95
C TYR A 306 5.39 3.55 6.61
N GLY A 307 4.75 4.01 5.55
CA GLY A 307 5.40 4.09 4.24
C GLY A 307 6.54 5.11 4.17
N GLN A 308 6.51 6.16 5.01
CA GLN A 308 7.60 7.13 5.10
C GLN A 308 8.83 6.55 5.81
N HIS A 309 8.64 5.76 6.86
CA HIS A 309 9.73 5.22 7.66
C HIS A 309 10.29 3.92 7.07
N PHE A 310 9.42 2.95 6.76
CA PHE A 310 9.83 1.63 6.26
C PHE A 310 9.99 1.58 4.74
N GLY A 311 9.48 2.57 4.01
CA GLY A 311 9.51 2.65 2.56
C GLY A 311 8.12 2.46 1.94
N PHE A 312 7.78 3.31 0.95
CA PHE A 312 6.50 3.18 0.24
C PHE A 312 6.42 1.90 -0.58
N GLU A 313 7.52 1.46 -1.16
CA GLU A 313 7.57 0.22 -1.95
C GLU A 313 7.32 -1.00 -1.04
N ASP A 314 7.95 -1.02 0.13
CA ASP A 314 7.72 -2.08 1.11
C ASP A 314 6.28 -2.07 1.64
N LEU A 315 5.68 -0.89 1.84
CA LEU A 315 4.27 -0.75 2.18
C LEU A 315 3.35 -1.32 1.08
N ALA A 316 3.59 -0.98 -0.18
CA ALA A 316 2.71 -1.27 -1.31
C ALA A 316 2.88 -2.69 -1.88
N ASP A 317 4.01 -3.32 -1.68
CA ASP A 317 4.30 -4.68 -2.16
C ASP A 317 3.70 -5.79 -1.27
N GLY A 318 2.96 -5.40 -0.23
CA GLY A 318 2.38 -6.31 0.75
C GLY A 318 3.36 -6.68 1.87
N GLY A 319 2.82 -7.25 2.94
CA GLY A 319 3.59 -7.62 4.13
C GLY A 319 2.86 -8.66 4.97
N ARG A 320 3.32 -8.84 6.21
CA ARG A 320 2.75 -9.78 7.16
C ARG A 320 2.34 -9.04 8.44
N ALA A 321 1.13 -9.29 8.93
CA ALA A 321 0.65 -8.66 10.16
C ALA A 321 1.53 -9.01 11.37
N VAL A 322 2.08 -10.22 11.44
CA VAL A 322 2.99 -10.64 12.51
C VAL A 322 4.25 -9.77 12.60
N ASP A 323 4.74 -9.24 11.48
CA ASP A 323 5.90 -8.34 11.44
C ASP A 323 5.48 -6.88 11.71
N THR A 324 4.26 -6.51 11.30
CA THR A 324 3.70 -5.16 11.40
C THR A 324 3.25 -4.81 12.83
N ILE A 325 2.64 -5.75 13.54
CA ILE A 325 2.17 -5.56 14.92
C ILE A 325 3.26 -4.98 15.84
N PRO A 326 4.47 -5.58 15.94
CA PRO A 326 5.54 -5.00 16.75
C PRO A 326 6.07 -3.67 16.22
N GLN A 327 5.94 -3.40 14.92
CA GLN A 327 6.36 -2.11 14.34
C GLN A 327 5.38 -0.97 14.66
N ILE A 328 4.09 -1.28 14.85
CA ILE A 328 3.10 -0.28 15.24
C ILE A 328 3.12 -0.02 16.74
N THR A 329 3.05 -1.06 17.57
CA THR A 329 2.78 -0.91 19.00
C THR A 329 3.84 -1.50 19.93
N HIS A 330 4.94 -2.04 19.39
CA HIS A 330 5.94 -2.80 20.15
C HIS A 330 5.38 -4.04 20.88
N SER A 331 4.20 -4.50 20.46
CA SER A 331 3.54 -5.68 21.03
C SER A 331 4.16 -6.96 20.48
N LYS A 332 4.12 -8.02 21.27
CA LYS A 332 4.52 -9.34 20.78
C LYS A 332 3.49 -9.87 19.81
N SER A 333 3.97 -10.60 18.82
CA SER A 333 3.15 -11.25 17.79
C SER A 333 3.66 -12.66 17.51
N TYR A 334 2.77 -13.50 17.01
CA TYR A 334 3.08 -14.84 16.55
C TYR A 334 2.07 -15.27 15.49
N SER A 335 2.42 -16.26 14.69
CA SER A 335 1.54 -16.84 13.68
C SER A 335 1.07 -18.23 14.10
N VAL A 336 -0.15 -18.56 13.71
CA VAL A 336 -0.71 -19.91 13.69
C VAL A 336 -0.93 -20.25 12.21
N ASP A 337 -0.23 -21.24 11.72
CA ASP A 337 -0.20 -21.57 10.29
C ASP A 337 -0.96 -22.88 10.04
N THR A 338 -1.70 -22.95 8.94
CA THR A 338 -2.26 -24.22 8.43
C THR A 338 -1.20 -25.00 7.62
N TRP A 339 -0.08 -24.35 7.32
CA TRP A 339 1.11 -24.93 6.70
C TRP A 339 2.24 -24.98 7.71
N GLY A 340 3.23 -25.77 7.45
CA GLY A 340 4.40 -25.88 8.31
C GLY A 340 4.62 -27.30 8.78
N SER A 341 5.30 -27.46 9.91
CA SER A 341 5.65 -28.77 10.44
C SER A 341 5.13 -28.90 11.86
N GLU A 342 4.50 -30.02 12.15
CA GLU A 342 4.06 -30.40 13.48
C GLU A 342 5.18 -31.10 14.26
N PRO A 343 5.25 -30.93 15.59
CA PRO A 343 6.14 -31.70 16.44
C PRO A 343 5.76 -33.19 16.36
N GLY A 344 6.62 -33.97 15.80
CA GLY A 344 6.45 -35.43 15.73
C GLY A 344 7.23 -36.17 16.80
N TRP A 345 7.25 -37.48 16.68
CA TRP A 345 7.95 -38.36 17.63
C TRP A 345 9.45 -38.15 17.56
N PHE A 346 10.14 -38.25 18.69
CA PHE A 346 11.59 -38.05 18.84
C PHE A 346 12.16 -36.66 18.44
N GLY A 347 11.34 -35.59 18.49
CA GLY A 347 11.81 -34.25 18.14
C GLY A 347 12.00 -34.01 16.63
N LEU A 348 11.46 -34.92 15.80
CA LEU A 348 11.34 -34.71 14.37
C LEU A 348 10.09 -33.86 14.11
N THR A 349 10.15 -33.01 13.10
CA THR A 349 9.00 -32.24 12.63
C THR A 349 8.50 -32.84 11.32
N PHE A 350 7.19 -33.01 11.21
CA PHE A 350 6.55 -33.50 9.99
C PHE A 350 5.71 -32.38 9.37
N PRO A 351 5.60 -32.32 8.03
CA PRO A 351 4.69 -31.38 7.38
C PRO A 351 3.25 -31.59 7.85
N LYS A 352 2.50 -30.50 8.04
CA LYS A 352 1.03 -30.57 8.19
C LYS A 352 0.44 -30.99 6.84
N GLU A 353 0.04 -32.25 6.74
CA GLU A 353 -0.48 -32.80 5.46
C GLU A 353 -1.95 -32.43 5.21
N ASP A 354 -2.71 -32.14 6.25
CA ASP A 354 -4.15 -31.83 6.16
C ASP A 354 -4.45 -30.34 5.98
N HIS A 355 -3.45 -29.47 6.14
CA HIS A 355 -3.57 -28.02 6.04
C HIS A 355 -4.67 -27.40 6.92
N LYS A 356 -4.90 -27.96 8.11
CA LYS A 356 -5.94 -27.55 9.05
C LYS A 356 -5.34 -27.06 10.37
N TYR A 357 -6.16 -26.37 11.15
CA TYR A 357 -5.86 -26.08 12.53
C TYR A 357 -6.29 -27.25 13.43
N ASP A 358 -5.45 -27.62 14.36
CA ASP A 358 -5.85 -28.54 15.42
C ASP A 358 -6.76 -27.85 16.45
N GLN A 359 -7.33 -28.62 17.37
CA GLN A 359 -8.22 -28.08 18.38
C GLN A 359 -7.55 -27.08 19.33
N SER A 360 -6.25 -27.21 19.57
CA SER A 360 -5.50 -26.28 20.43
C SER A 360 -5.21 -24.97 19.72
N GLU A 361 -4.92 -25.02 18.42
CA GLU A 361 -4.73 -23.85 17.57
C GLU A 361 -6.03 -23.05 17.41
N TRP A 362 -7.16 -23.73 17.16
CA TRP A 362 -8.47 -23.10 17.17
C TRP A 362 -8.81 -22.44 18.50
N SER A 363 -8.54 -23.14 19.62
CA SER A 363 -8.77 -22.59 20.96
C SER A 363 -7.89 -21.37 21.23
N ASN A 364 -6.64 -21.37 20.73
CA ASN A 364 -5.74 -20.25 20.84
C ASN A 364 -6.23 -19.03 20.03
N ILE A 365 -6.61 -19.24 18.75
CA ILE A 365 -7.15 -18.19 17.90
C ILE A 365 -8.42 -17.60 18.52
N LYS A 366 -9.36 -18.45 18.95
CA LYS A 366 -10.59 -18.01 19.59
C LYS A 366 -10.31 -17.22 20.87
N SER A 367 -9.45 -17.72 21.73
CA SER A 367 -9.06 -17.02 22.97
C SER A 367 -8.44 -15.64 22.71
N ALA A 368 -7.65 -15.53 21.63
CA ALA A 368 -7.07 -14.26 21.22
C ALA A 368 -8.17 -13.26 20.79
N VAL A 369 -9.13 -13.70 19.99
CA VAL A 369 -10.27 -12.85 19.57
C VAL A 369 -11.12 -12.44 20.77
N ASP A 370 -11.51 -13.40 21.63
CA ASP A 370 -12.35 -13.18 22.82
C ASP A 370 -11.69 -12.23 23.84
N SER A 371 -10.36 -12.25 23.93
CA SER A 371 -9.57 -11.35 24.80
C SER A 371 -9.21 -10.01 24.15
N GLY A 372 -9.76 -9.70 23.00
CA GLY A 372 -9.55 -8.41 22.32
C GLY A 372 -8.17 -8.22 21.70
N GLN A 373 -7.42 -9.30 21.50
CA GLN A 373 -6.13 -9.23 20.80
C GLN A 373 -6.34 -8.93 19.31
N VAL A 374 -5.30 -8.39 18.67
CA VAL A 374 -5.28 -8.21 17.21
C VAL A 374 -5.14 -9.56 16.54
N VAL A 375 -6.09 -9.93 15.70
CA VAL A 375 -6.07 -11.19 14.96
C VAL A 375 -6.29 -10.90 13.48
N VAL A 376 -5.34 -11.27 12.65
CA VAL A 376 -5.35 -11.02 11.21
C VAL A 376 -5.19 -12.33 10.45
N ALA A 377 -6.13 -12.61 9.57
CA ALA A 377 -6.13 -13.78 8.71
C ALA A 377 -5.55 -13.43 7.34
N SER A 378 -4.66 -14.26 6.83
CA SER A 378 -4.08 -14.11 5.48
C SER A 378 -4.58 -15.21 4.56
N THR A 379 -5.17 -14.82 3.41
CA THR A 379 -5.66 -15.77 2.41
C THR A 379 -4.52 -16.55 1.77
N ARG A 380 -4.83 -17.77 1.29
CA ARG A 380 -3.88 -18.56 0.50
C ARG A 380 -3.52 -17.84 -0.79
N GLY A 381 -2.31 -18.09 -1.30
CA GLY A 381 -1.84 -17.49 -2.54
C GLY A 381 -2.71 -17.84 -3.74
N GLY A 382 -2.91 -16.88 -4.62
CA GLY A 382 -3.64 -17.00 -5.86
C GLY A 382 -3.55 -15.68 -6.61
N ASN A 383 -3.97 -15.63 -7.86
CA ASN A 383 -4.03 -14.38 -8.59
C ASN A 383 -5.11 -13.46 -7.98
N PHE A 384 -4.79 -12.20 -7.74
CA PHE A 384 -5.77 -11.16 -7.47
C PHE A 384 -6.87 -11.23 -8.54
N GLY A 385 -8.07 -11.65 -8.18
CA GLY A 385 -9.16 -11.81 -9.13
C GLY A 385 -9.70 -13.23 -9.28
N ASN A 386 -9.03 -14.25 -8.76
CA ASN A 386 -9.53 -15.61 -8.68
C ASN A 386 -9.67 -16.04 -7.22
N GLY A 387 -10.35 -15.23 -6.39
CA GLY A 387 -10.62 -15.56 -5.01
C GLY A 387 -11.52 -16.80 -4.89
N GLY A 388 -11.32 -17.57 -3.84
CA GLY A 388 -12.18 -18.70 -3.54
C GLY A 388 -13.62 -18.24 -3.33
N THR A 389 -14.57 -18.95 -3.93
CA THR A 389 -16.00 -18.69 -3.73
C THR A 389 -16.47 -19.44 -2.49
N VAL A 390 -17.14 -18.74 -1.59
CA VAL A 390 -17.71 -19.26 -0.34
C VAL A 390 -19.18 -18.89 -0.24
N ASN A 391 -19.95 -19.67 0.50
CA ASN A 391 -21.27 -19.24 0.93
C ASN A 391 -21.13 -18.51 2.27
N ALA A 392 -21.45 -17.24 2.29
CA ALA A 392 -21.17 -16.36 3.42
C ALA A 392 -22.35 -15.46 3.76
N ALA A 393 -22.50 -15.11 5.03
CA ALA A 393 -23.33 -13.99 5.43
C ALA A 393 -22.50 -12.70 5.39
N THR A 394 -23.10 -11.62 4.90
CA THR A 394 -22.54 -10.26 4.89
C THR A 394 -23.49 -9.31 5.60
N ASP A 395 -22.99 -8.20 6.14
CA ASP A 395 -23.80 -7.16 6.76
C ASP A 395 -24.62 -6.40 5.70
N THR A 396 -25.76 -6.99 5.34
CA THR A 396 -26.62 -6.46 4.26
C THR A 396 -27.45 -5.25 4.67
N ASN A 397 -27.61 -5.04 5.99
CA ASN A 397 -28.38 -3.93 6.54
C ASN A 397 -27.50 -2.73 6.95
N GLY A 398 -26.17 -2.93 7.02
CA GLY A 398 -25.19 -1.87 7.31
C GLY A 398 -25.14 -1.46 8.79
N ASP A 399 -25.60 -2.31 9.71
CA ASP A 399 -25.60 -2.03 11.15
C ASP A 399 -24.27 -2.36 11.85
N GLY A 400 -23.32 -2.91 11.10
CA GLY A 400 -21.99 -3.29 11.60
C GLY A 400 -21.94 -4.65 12.29
N LYS A 401 -22.94 -5.51 12.08
CA LYS A 401 -23.03 -6.86 12.64
C LYS A 401 -23.50 -7.84 11.57
N ILE A 402 -23.33 -9.12 11.85
CA ILE A 402 -23.90 -10.19 11.03
C ILE A 402 -24.83 -11.03 11.91
N ASP A 403 -26.14 -10.90 11.69
CA ASP A 403 -27.17 -11.64 12.40
C ASP A 403 -28.13 -12.35 11.46
N THR A 404 -27.89 -13.61 11.24
CA THR A 404 -28.69 -14.47 10.35
C THR A 404 -29.95 -15.04 11.04
N LYS A 405 -30.04 -14.98 12.38
CA LYS A 405 -31.05 -15.73 13.15
C LYS A 405 -32.06 -14.85 13.89
N ASN A 406 -31.80 -13.58 14.11
CA ASN A 406 -32.70 -12.72 14.88
C ASN A 406 -32.45 -11.26 14.51
N PRO A 407 -33.29 -10.67 13.65
CA PRO A 407 -33.16 -9.23 13.39
C PRO A 407 -33.25 -8.52 14.75
N GLY A 408 -32.24 -7.72 15.07
CA GLY A 408 -32.21 -6.92 16.29
C GLY A 408 -33.56 -6.22 16.40
N GLY A 409 -34.21 -6.19 17.54
CA GLY A 409 -35.63 -5.89 17.79
C GLY A 409 -36.25 -4.62 17.14
N ASN A 410 -35.65 -4.09 16.11
CA ASN A 410 -36.02 -2.92 15.32
C ASN A 410 -36.79 -3.26 14.04
N GLY A 411 -37.06 -4.54 13.75
CA GLY A 411 -37.80 -4.97 12.55
C GLY A 411 -36.97 -5.00 11.27
N GLU A 412 -35.66 -4.97 11.38
CA GLU A 412 -34.73 -5.13 10.26
C GLU A 412 -34.72 -6.57 9.74
N ALA A 413 -34.50 -6.74 8.45
CA ALA A 413 -34.39 -8.06 7.84
C ALA A 413 -33.11 -8.75 8.30
N PRO A 414 -33.11 -10.08 8.56
CA PRO A 414 -31.90 -10.80 8.89
C PRO A 414 -30.94 -10.78 7.69
N ASP A 415 -29.64 -10.77 7.99
CA ASP A 415 -28.61 -10.93 6.98
C ASP A 415 -28.76 -12.28 6.27
N GLN A 416 -28.51 -12.27 4.98
CA GLN A 416 -28.68 -13.45 4.16
C GLN A 416 -27.32 -14.05 3.78
N GLU A 417 -27.27 -15.36 3.77
CA GLU A 417 -26.15 -16.07 3.16
C GLU A 417 -26.23 -15.93 1.63
N THR A 418 -25.14 -15.58 1.03
CA THR A 418 -24.98 -15.43 -0.42
C THR A 418 -23.63 -15.96 -0.87
N GLU A 419 -23.52 -16.26 -2.15
CA GLU A 419 -22.23 -16.52 -2.74
C GLU A 419 -21.35 -15.27 -2.65
N CYS A 420 -20.17 -15.42 -2.07
CA CYS A 420 -19.21 -14.35 -1.90
C CYS A 420 -17.85 -14.81 -2.39
N ARG A 421 -17.14 -13.90 -3.04
CA ARG A 421 -15.80 -14.15 -3.52
C ARG A 421 -14.78 -13.52 -2.58
N LEU A 422 -13.91 -14.34 -2.03
CA LEU A 422 -12.79 -13.87 -1.21
C LEU A 422 -11.70 -13.25 -2.09
N VAL A 423 -11.10 -12.19 -1.63
CA VAL A 423 -9.93 -11.61 -2.31
C VAL A 423 -8.72 -12.48 -2.04
N GLY A 424 -8.17 -13.09 -3.08
CA GLY A 424 -7.21 -14.16 -2.94
C GLY A 424 -7.87 -15.44 -2.40
N GLY A 425 -7.10 -16.43 -2.10
CA GLY A 425 -7.62 -17.67 -1.51
C GLY A 425 -8.07 -18.71 -2.52
N ASP A 426 -7.78 -18.52 -3.80
CA ASP A 426 -7.86 -19.60 -4.76
C ASP A 426 -6.63 -20.49 -4.58
N TYR A 427 -6.86 -21.67 -3.99
CA TYR A 427 -5.84 -22.66 -3.75
C TYR A 427 -5.74 -23.59 -4.96
N ASP A 428 -4.72 -23.37 -5.77
CA ASP A 428 -4.27 -24.37 -6.72
C ASP A 428 -3.40 -25.40 -5.96
N HIS A 429 -3.87 -26.62 -5.87
CA HIS A 429 -3.17 -27.73 -5.19
C HIS A 429 -1.73 -27.96 -5.68
N ASP A 430 -1.40 -27.45 -6.85
CA ASP A 430 -0.07 -27.59 -7.45
C ASP A 430 0.90 -26.44 -7.07
N SER A 431 0.43 -25.39 -6.39
CA SER A 431 1.30 -24.31 -5.95
C SER A 431 1.75 -24.52 -4.49
N GLU A 432 2.93 -25.08 -4.30
CA GLU A 432 3.62 -25.17 -3.00
C GLU A 432 4.01 -23.80 -2.41
N THR A 433 3.34 -22.72 -2.78
CA THR A 433 3.74 -21.37 -2.37
C THR A 433 2.86 -20.89 -1.22
N GLU A 434 3.46 -20.74 -0.04
CA GLU A 434 2.93 -20.07 1.16
C GLU A 434 2.63 -18.57 0.97
N LYS A 435 2.45 -18.09 -0.26
CA LYS A 435 2.21 -16.67 -0.53
C LYS A 435 0.77 -16.33 -0.20
N SER A 436 0.57 -15.58 0.87
CA SER A 436 -0.72 -14.92 1.11
C SER A 436 -0.91 -13.78 0.10
N SER A 437 -2.15 -13.58 -0.35
CA SER A 437 -2.46 -12.54 -1.33
C SER A 437 -3.29 -11.40 -0.75
N HIS A 438 -4.02 -11.62 0.35
CA HIS A 438 -4.81 -10.60 1.01
C HIS A 438 -4.95 -10.86 2.51
N ALA A 439 -5.16 -9.80 3.29
CA ALA A 439 -5.31 -9.88 4.73
C ALA A 439 -6.69 -9.37 5.17
N TYR A 440 -7.30 -10.07 6.10
CA TYR A 440 -8.58 -9.74 6.73
C TYR A 440 -8.40 -9.61 8.25
N THR A 441 -9.11 -8.71 8.88
CA THR A 441 -9.21 -8.70 10.35
C THR A 441 -10.18 -9.78 10.81
N VAL A 442 -9.79 -10.63 11.77
CA VAL A 442 -10.72 -11.56 12.44
C VAL A 442 -11.48 -10.78 13.51
N VAL A 443 -12.80 -10.71 13.35
CA VAL A 443 -13.68 -9.89 14.21
C VAL A 443 -14.32 -10.73 15.31
N ASP A 444 -14.77 -11.92 14.96
CA ASP A 444 -15.42 -12.84 15.87
C ASP A 444 -15.20 -14.29 15.43
N ILE A 445 -15.31 -15.22 16.37
CA ILE A 445 -15.16 -16.64 16.11
C ILE A 445 -16.02 -17.47 17.10
N ASP A 446 -16.89 -18.29 16.58
CA ASP A 446 -17.67 -19.24 17.36
C ASP A 446 -17.28 -20.68 16.99
N ASP A 447 -18.06 -21.69 17.43
CA ASP A 447 -17.73 -23.09 17.19
C ASP A 447 -17.90 -23.52 15.73
N GLU A 448 -18.65 -22.80 14.93
CA GLU A 448 -18.97 -23.12 13.53
C GLU A 448 -18.43 -22.10 12.53
N TYR A 449 -18.30 -20.84 12.94
CA TYR A 449 -18.07 -19.72 12.03
C TYR A 449 -16.90 -18.83 12.46
N VAL A 450 -16.35 -18.12 11.47
CA VAL A 450 -15.38 -17.03 11.63
C VAL A 450 -15.94 -15.79 10.94
N THR A 451 -16.02 -14.69 11.67
CA THR A 451 -16.40 -13.39 11.13
C THR A 451 -15.14 -12.58 10.84
N LEU A 452 -15.03 -12.10 9.62
CA LEU A 452 -13.89 -11.39 9.08
C LEU A 452 -14.30 -9.99 8.64
N ARG A 453 -13.34 -9.07 8.63
CA ARG A 453 -13.50 -7.77 8.01
C ARG A 453 -12.48 -7.59 6.91
N ASN A 454 -12.94 -7.32 5.70
CA ASN A 454 -12.13 -6.95 4.57
C ASN A 454 -11.70 -5.47 4.72
N PRO A 455 -10.41 -5.15 4.72
CA PRO A 455 -9.94 -3.75 4.79
C PRO A 455 -10.37 -2.91 3.58
N TRP A 456 -10.86 -3.51 2.49
CA TRP A 456 -11.46 -2.77 1.38
C TRP A 456 -12.79 -2.10 1.74
N GLY A 457 -13.43 -2.50 2.84
CA GLY A 457 -14.70 -1.97 3.28
C GLY A 457 -15.91 -2.52 2.52
N GLY A 458 -15.72 -3.59 1.76
CA GLY A 458 -16.76 -4.32 1.05
C GLY A 458 -16.26 -5.69 0.61
N ASN A 459 -17.18 -6.58 0.24
CA ASN A 459 -16.89 -7.92 -0.26
C ASN A 459 -17.54 -8.12 -1.64
N GLU A 460 -16.93 -8.96 -2.49
CA GLU A 460 -17.50 -9.30 -3.79
C GLU A 460 -18.69 -10.26 -3.61
N THR A 461 -19.89 -9.71 -3.67
CA THR A 461 -21.16 -10.45 -3.68
C THR A 461 -21.88 -10.28 -5.03
N PRO A 462 -22.82 -11.14 -5.40
CA PRO A 462 -23.56 -11.00 -6.65
C PRO A 462 -24.33 -9.67 -6.79
N ASN A 463 -24.63 -9.01 -5.69
CA ASN A 463 -25.35 -7.75 -5.68
C ASN A 463 -24.46 -6.51 -5.70
N ASP A 464 -23.14 -6.70 -5.57
CA ASP A 464 -22.05 -5.72 -5.72
C ASP A 464 -22.37 -4.31 -5.17
N ASP A 465 -22.95 -4.25 -3.97
CA ASP A 465 -23.36 -2.97 -3.40
C ASP A 465 -22.37 -2.34 -2.43
N TRP A 466 -21.26 -3.03 -2.11
CA TRP A 466 -20.15 -2.53 -1.26
C TRP A 466 -20.61 -1.83 0.03
N LYS A 467 -21.80 -2.20 0.55
CA LYS A 467 -22.44 -1.53 1.69
C LYS A 467 -22.24 -2.27 3.00
N ASP A 468 -21.71 -3.49 2.93
CA ASP A 468 -21.57 -4.41 4.06
C ASP A 468 -20.44 -4.06 5.04
N GLY A 469 -19.82 -2.89 4.90
CA GLY A 469 -18.71 -2.46 5.77
C GLY A 469 -17.51 -3.40 5.77
N GLY A 470 -17.45 -4.33 4.80
CA GLY A 470 -16.41 -5.33 4.66
C GLY A 470 -16.59 -6.56 5.57
N LEU A 471 -17.70 -6.65 6.31
CA LEU A 471 -17.96 -7.81 7.17
C LEU A 471 -18.40 -9.02 6.34
N ILE A 472 -17.83 -10.18 6.66
CA ILE A 472 -18.14 -11.47 6.05
C ILE A 472 -18.04 -12.56 7.11
N ARG A 473 -19.00 -13.45 7.18
CA ARG A 473 -19.02 -14.60 8.08
C ARG A 473 -19.04 -15.88 7.27
N ILE A 474 -18.02 -16.70 7.46
CA ILE A 474 -17.80 -17.97 6.75
C ILE A 474 -17.70 -19.12 7.73
N THR A 475 -17.85 -20.34 7.25
CA THR A 475 -17.63 -21.54 8.07
C THR A 475 -16.15 -21.69 8.45
N ARG A 476 -15.85 -22.37 9.56
CA ARG A 476 -14.47 -22.74 9.90
C ARG A 476 -13.81 -23.61 8.82
N GLU A 477 -14.60 -24.45 8.14
CA GLU A 477 -14.12 -25.28 7.03
C GLU A 477 -13.66 -24.40 5.85
N ASP A 478 -14.46 -23.41 5.46
CA ASP A 478 -14.07 -22.45 4.42
C ASP A 478 -12.87 -21.59 4.86
N TYR A 479 -12.81 -21.23 6.15
CA TYR A 479 -11.65 -20.51 6.67
C TYR A 479 -10.37 -21.32 6.50
N GLU A 480 -10.34 -22.60 6.94
CA GLU A 480 -9.17 -23.49 6.76
C GLU A 480 -8.82 -23.70 5.29
N LYS A 481 -9.84 -23.82 4.43
CA LYS A 481 -9.66 -24.01 3.00
C LYS A 481 -9.02 -22.79 2.30
N HIS A 482 -9.41 -21.58 2.69
CA HIS A 482 -9.06 -20.37 1.95
C HIS A 482 -8.01 -19.48 2.63
N PHE A 483 -7.71 -19.72 3.91
CA PHE A 483 -6.71 -18.93 4.65
C PHE A 483 -5.51 -19.80 5.01
N ALA A 484 -4.33 -19.26 4.79
CA ALA A 484 -3.06 -19.97 5.03
C ALA A 484 -2.56 -19.79 6.47
N ARG A 485 -2.91 -18.66 7.10
CA ARG A 485 -2.29 -18.25 8.37
C ARG A 485 -3.18 -17.27 9.11
N THR A 486 -3.08 -17.35 10.44
CA THR A 486 -3.64 -16.38 11.38
C THR A 486 -2.50 -15.76 12.20
N ASP A 487 -2.29 -14.45 12.05
CA ASP A 487 -1.32 -13.67 12.82
C ASP A 487 -2.01 -13.06 14.04
N ILE A 488 -1.40 -13.21 15.20
CA ILE A 488 -1.97 -12.79 16.49
C ILE A 488 -0.99 -11.81 17.16
N GLY A 489 -1.52 -10.69 17.63
CA GLY A 489 -0.77 -9.66 18.34
C GLY A 489 -1.43 -9.30 19.65
N GLN A 490 -0.63 -9.15 20.69
CA GLN A 490 -1.12 -8.72 21.98
C GLN A 490 -1.56 -7.25 21.93
N VAL A 491 -2.73 -6.95 22.52
CA VAL A 491 -3.08 -5.62 22.96
C VAL A 491 -2.67 -5.55 24.42
N PRO A 492 -1.63 -4.77 24.76
CA PRO A 492 -1.09 -4.77 26.11
C PRO A 492 -2.04 -4.18 27.13
#